data_ec7a502251ce15c2e949145f7249b5ee
#
_entry.id   ec7a502251ce15c2e949145f7249b5ee
#
_cell.length_a   1.000
_cell.length_b   1.000
_cell.length_c   1.000
_cell.angle_alpha   90.00
_cell.angle_beta   90.00
_cell.angle_gamma   90.00
#
_symmetry.space_group_name_H-M   'P 1'
#
loop_
_entity.id
_entity.type
_entity.pdbx_description
1 polymer ?
#
loop_
_entity_poly.entity_id
_entity_poly.type
_entity_poly.pdbx_seq_one_letter_code
_entity_poly.pdbx_strand_id
1 'polypeptide(L)'
;TLKWASTLDGRSAANDGTSQWISGPESRADTHKRRSAADSILVGTGTVLADDPELTARKPDGSYYETQPLRVVIGQRELQPDLRLFNDKAKTLELKTRDLDHVLADLWTRDIKHVFVEGGPAVANAFVRAGLVDEFLIYLAPMLLGGKNMALEDFGVATIGDALHLEILETTPTGKDICIRARRA
;
A
#
# COMPACT_ATOMS: atom_id res chain seq x y z
N THR A 1 0.34 -8.49 -3.10
CA THR A 1 -0.81 -7.93 -2.38
C THR A 1 -0.85 -6.42 -2.51
N LEU A 2 -1.97 -5.84 -2.97
CA LEU A 2 -2.20 -4.39 -2.96
C LEU A 2 -3.05 -4.01 -1.75
N LYS A 3 -2.52 -3.11 -0.90
CA LYS A 3 -3.21 -2.67 0.31
C LYS A 3 -3.51 -1.17 0.27
N TRP A 4 -4.72 -0.81 0.67
CA TRP A 4 -5.04 0.57 1.03
C TRP A 4 -5.99 0.67 2.22
N ALA A 5 -6.08 1.87 2.80
CA ALA A 5 -7.13 2.24 3.73
C ALA A 5 -7.96 3.38 3.10
N SER A 6 -9.28 3.28 3.23
CA SER A 6 -10.18 4.32 2.75
C SER A 6 -11.35 4.51 3.71
N THR A 7 -12.03 5.64 3.55
CA THR A 7 -13.34 5.89 4.13
C THR A 7 -14.43 5.09 3.42
N LEU A 8 -15.65 5.03 3.97
CA LEU A 8 -16.80 4.37 3.33
C LEU A 8 -17.15 4.98 1.96
N ASP A 9 -16.85 6.26 1.75
CA ASP A 9 -17.02 6.94 0.46
C ASP A 9 -15.76 6.89 -0.42
N GLY A 10 -14.80 5.98 -0.11
CA GLY A 10 -13.66 5.65 -0.96
C GLY A 10 -12.49 6.64 -0.93
N ARG A 11 -12.38 7.51 0.07
CA ARG A 11 -11.31 8.51 0.17
C ARG A 11 -10.10 7.97 0.92
N SER A 12 -8.90 8.26 0.43
CA SER A 12 -7.63 7.94 1.10
C SER A 12 -6.98 9.15 1.78
N ALA A 13 -7.50 10.34 1.55
CA ALA A 13 -7.09 11.57 2.21
C ALA A 13 -8.22 12.61 2.21
N ALA A 14 -8.17 13.55 3.14
CA ALA A 14 -9.02 14.74 3.15
C ALA A 14 -8.67 15.69 1.99
N ASN A 15 -9.46 16.73 1.79
CA ASN A 15 -9.29 17.64 0.64
C ASN A 15 -7.97 18.42 0.67
N ASP A 16 -7.42 18.66 1.85
CA ASP A 16 -6.11 19.29 2.08
C ASP A 16 -4.92 18.31 1.95
N GLY A 17 -5.18 17.03 1.69
CA GLY A 17 -4.18 15.97 1.55
C GLY A 17 -3.84 15.24 2.85
N THR A 18 -4.38 15.64 3.99
CA THR A 18 -4.16 14.91 5.25
C THR A 18 -4.81 13.53 5.21
N SER A 19 -4.08 12.50 5.62
CA SER A 19 -4.52 11.09 5.61
C SER A 19 -4.39 10.39 6.95
N GLN A 20 -3.67 10.98 7.89
CA GLN A 20 -3.40 10.38 9.19
C GLN A 20 -4.41 10.88 10.24
N TRP A 21 -5.27 10.02 10.82
CA TRP A 21 -5.32 8.57 10.56
C TRP A 21 -6.72 8.18 10.08
N ILE A 22 -6.82 7.66 8.88
CA ILE A 22 -8.09 7.11 8.36
C ILE A 22 -8.41 5.82 9.10
N SER A 23 -7.51 4.83 9.06
CA SER A 23 -7.70 3.55 9.73
C SER A 23 -7.38 3.59 11.21
N GLY A 24 -8.09 2.76 11.98
CA GLY A 24 -7.93 2.59 13.42
C GLY A 24 -6.58 1.96 13.82
N PRO A 25 -6.24 1.97 15.12
CA PRO A 25 -5.00 1.38 15.62
C PRO A 25 -4.90 -0.13 15.37
N GLU A 26 -6.02 -0.85 15.44
CA GLU A 26 -6.07 -2.30 15.19
C GLU A 26 -5.75 -2.61 13.72
N SER A 27 -6.29 -1.86 12.78
CA SER A 27 -6.00 -1.99 11.34
C SER A 27 -4.54 -1.67 11.03
N ARG A 28 -3.95 -0.69 11.72
CA ARG A 28 -2.52 -0.39 11.60
C ARG A 28 -1.65 -1.51 12.18
N ALA A 29 -2.06 -2.09 13.32
CA ALA A 29 -1.37 -3.24 13.92
C ALA A 29 -1.41 -4.46 12.98
N ASP A 30 -2.58 -4.75 12.38
CA ASP A 30 -2.70 -5.82 11.37
C ASP A 30 -1.83 -5.54 10.13
N THR A 31 -1.81 -4.30 9.64
CA THR A 31 -0.92 -3.89 8.55
C THR A 31 0.54 -4.17 8.89
N HIS A 32 1.00 -3.82 10.08
CA HIS A 32 2.37 -4.11 10.51
C HIS A 32 2.67 -5.61 10.63
N LYS A 33 1.71 -6.41 11.08
CA LYS A 33 1.83 -7.87 11.10
C LYS A 33 1.97 -8.43 9.69
N ARG A 34 1.22 -7.91 8.71
CA ARG A 34 1.32 -8.33 7.30
C ARG A 34 2.64 -7.90 6.67
N ARG A 35 3.16 -6.72 7.02
CA ARG A 35 4.50 -6.28 6.61
C ARG A 35 5.59 -7.27 7.08
N SER A 36 5.50 -7.78 8.31
CA SER A 36 6.49 -8.75 8.83
C SER A 36 6.42 -10.12 8.15
N ALA A 37 5.31 -10.42 7.46
CA ALA A 37 5.11 -11.66 6.71
C ALA A 37 5.38 -11.52 5.20
N ALA A 38 5.64 -10.31 4.72
CA ALA A 38 5.97 -10.04 3.33
C ALA A 38 7.48 -9.98 3.12
N ASP A 39 7.94 -10.34 1.92
CA ASP A 39 9.37 -10.24 1.57
C ASP A 39 9.75 -8.77 1.33
N SER A 40 8.83 -7.97 0.80
CA SER A 40 9.07 -6.54 0.57
C SER A 40 7.82 -5.69 0.75
N ILE A 41 8.03 -4.39 1.08
CA ILE A 41 7.03 -3.33 1.00
C ILE A 41 7.40 -2.43 -0.17
N LEU A 42 6.45 -2.16 -1.05
CA LEU A 42 6.65 -1.29 -2.19
C LEU A 42 5.80 -0.02 -2.09
N VAL A 43 6.44 1.12 -2.26
CA VAL A 43 5.79 2.44 -2.35
C VAL A 43 6.36 3.26 -3.50
N GLY A 44 5.66 4.30 -3.92
CA GLY A 44 6.20 5.29 -4.86
C GLY A 44 6.94 6.43 -4.15
N THR A 45 7.86 7.10 -4.87
CA THR A 45 8.53 8.31 -4.36
C THR A 45 7.55 9.38 -3.88
N GLY A 46 6.31 9.39 -4.40
CA GLY A 46 5.26 10.31 -3.94
C GLY A 46 4.87 10.11 -2.49
N THR A 47 4.65 8.87 -2.08
CA THR A 47 4.33 8.50 -0.71
C THR A 47 5.49 8.83 0.23
N VAL A 48 6.72 8.54 -0.21
CA VAL A 48 7.92 8.85 0.59
C VAL A 48 8.04 10.33 0.88
N LEU A 49 7.89 11.17 -0.14
CA LEU A 49 8.03 12.63 -0.01
C LEU A 49 6.86 13.30 0.73
N ALA A 50 5.66 12.68 0.72
CA ALA A 50 4.49 13.22 1.41
C ALA A 50 4.46 12.85 2.90
N ASP A 51 4.82 11.60 3.23
CA ASP A 51 4.56 11.02 4.54
C ASP A 51 5.83 10.75 5.36
N ASP A 52 7.02 10.83 4.75
CA ASP A 52 8.31 10.40 5.32
C ASP A 52 8.19 9.09 6.13
N PRO A 53 7.68 8.02 5.50
CA PRO A 53 7.36 6.80 6.22
C PRO A 53 8.62 6.00 6.54
N GLU A 54 8.62 5.33 7.69
CA GLU A 54 9.72 4.42 8.04
C GLU A 54 9.65 3.07 7.29
N LEU A 55 8.45 2.66 6.87
CA LEU A 55 8.16 1.40 6.18
C LEU A 55 8.68 0.13 6.87
N THR A 56 8.69 0.14 8.19
CA THR A 56 9.08 -1.01 9.02
C THR A 56 7.86 -1.78 9.52
N ALA A 57 8.08 -3.02 9.93
CA ALA A 57 7.10 -3.83 10.65
C ALA A 57 7.29 -3.67 12.17
N ARG A 58 6.24 -3.17 12.86
CA ARG A 58 6.27 -2.87 14.30
C ARG A 58 5.11 -3.54 15.03
N LYS A 59 5.36 -3.99 16.24
CA LYS A 59 4.34 -4.50 17.15
C LYS A 59 3.53 -3.37 17.78
N PRO A 60 2.37 -3.65 18.40
CA PRO A 60 1.56 -2.63 19.05
C PRO A 60 2.28 -1.86 20.18
N ASP A 61 3.26 -2.47 20.81
CA ASP A 61 4.10 -1.85 21.86
C ASP A 61 5.21 -0.93 21.28
N GLY A 62 5.28 -0.79 19.95
CA GLY A 62 6.27 0.01 19.24
C GLY A 62 7.59 -0.74 18.94
N SER A 63 7.81 -1.91 19.50
CA SER A 63 9.00 -2.73 19.18
C SER A 63 8.92 -3.27 17.74
N TYR A 64 10.09 -3.54 17.15
CA TYR A 64 10.16 -4.08 15.81
C TYR A 64 9.86 -5.60 15.81
N TYR A 65 9.21 -6.08 14.74
CA TYR A 65 9.22 -7.50 14.45
C TYR A 65 10.65 -7.92 14.10
N GLU A 66 10.99 -9.18 14.38
CA GLU A 66 12.31 -9.73 14.08
C GLU A 66 12.59 -9.73 12.57
N THR A 67 11.58 -10.13 11.79
CA THR A 67 11.64 -10.08 10.32
C THR A 67 11.19 -8.71 9.84
N GLN A 68 12.06 -8.04 9.08
CA GLN A 68 11.76 -6.77 8.43
C GLN A 68 11.77 -6.97 6.91
N PRO A 69 10.73 -6.50 6.21
CA PRO A 69 10.68 -6.59 4.75
C PRO A 69 11.71 -5.65 4.09
N LEU A 70 12.16 -6.01 2.88
CA LEU A 70 12.88 -5.08 2.02
C LEU A 70 11.99 -3.88 1.69
N ARG A 71 12.45 -2.67 1.96
CA ARG A 71 11.76 -1.45 1.53
C ARG A 71 12.09 -1.15 0.08
N VAL A 72 11.08 -1.11 -0.77
CA VAL A 72 11.23 -0.85 -2.21
C VAL A 72 10.56 0.47 -2.55
N VAL A 73 11.32 1.38 -3.15
CA VAL A 73 10.79 2.67 -3.61
C VAL A 73 10.94 2.75 -5.11
N ILE A 74 9.82 2.98 -5.81
CA ILE A 74 9.79 3.15 -7.27
C ILE A 74 9.46 4.59 -7.66
N GLY A 75 10.03 5.05 -8.76
CA GLY A 75 9.79 6.39 -9.30
C GLY A 75 11.07 7.13 -9.62
N GLN A 76 10.93 8.33 -10.19
CA GLN A 76 12.06 9.08 -10.73
C GLN A 76 12.49 10.30 -9.90
N ARG A 77 11.70 10.62 -8.84
CA ARG A 77 12.03 11.77 -7.98
C ARG A 77 13.20 11.44 -7.08
N GLU A 78 14.10 12.42 -6.89
CA GLU A 78 15.18 12.30 -5.93
C GLU A 78 14.65 12.29 -4.49
N LEU A 79 15.25 11.44 -3.67
CA LEU A 79 14.96 11.32 -2.24
C LEU A 79 16.13 11.85 -1.44
N GLN A 80 15.84 12.58 -0.37
CA GLN A 80 16.86 13.10 0.52
C GLN A 80 17.38 11.97 1.42
N PRO A 81 18.71 11.94 1.72
CA PRO A 81 19.31 10.84 2.47
C PRO A 81 18.92 10.80 3.96
N ASP A 82 18.34 11.86 4.49
CA ASP A 82 17.89 11.98 5.88
C ASP A 82 16.45 11.50 6.11
N LEU A 83 15.77 11.03 5.06
CA LEU A 83 14.43 10.46 5.19
C LEU A 83 14.45 9.19 6.05
N ARG A 84 13.38 8.99 6.82
CA ARG A 84 13.26 7.91 7.81
C ARG A 84 13.39 6.50 7.22
N LEU A 85 13.05 6.33 5.93
CA LEU A 85 13.21 5.04 5.24
C LEU A 85 14.68 4.63 5.04
N PHE A 86 15.65 5.54 5.19
CA PHE A 86 17.08 5.22 5.06
C PHE A 86 17.77 4.86 6.38
N ASN A 87 17.00 4.75 7.47
CA ASN A 87 17.55 4.24 8.73
C ASN A 87 18.03 2.78 8.62
N ASP A 88 18.74 2.32 9.63
CA ASP A 88 19.37 0.99 9.72
C ASP A 88 18.39 -0.17 10.07
N LYS A 89 17.09 0.11 10.26
CA LYS A 89 16.12 -0.88 10.75
C LYS A 89 15.70 -1.91 9.70
N ALA A 90 15.81 -1.56 8.42
CA ALA A 90 15.58 -2.46 7.30
C ALA A 90 16.41 -2.04 6.09
N LYS A 91 16.62 -2.94 5.12
CA LYS A 91 17.26 -2.60 3.85
C LYS A 91 16.32 -1.79 2.96
N THR A 92 16.87 -0.85 2.19
CA THR A 92 16.11 -0.05 1.21
C THR A 92 16.68 -0.25 -0.18
N LEU A 93 15.81 -0.44 -1.15
CA LEU A 93 16.10 -0.54 -2.57
C LEU A 93 15.34 0.57 -3.31
N GLU A 94 16.06 1.45 -3.96
CA GLU A 94 15.49 2.45 -4.86
C GLU A 94 15.60 1.97 -6.31
N LEU A 95 14.47 1.94 -7.01
CA LEU A 95 14.40 1.64 -8.44
C LEU A 95 13.90 2.89 -9.17
N LYS A 96 14.79 3.57 -9.88
CA LYS A 96 14.51 4.82 -10.61
C LYS A 96 13.69 4.57 -11.89
N THR A 97 12.59 3.81 -11.74
CA THR A 97 11.70 3.44 -12.84
C THR A 97 10.23 3.48 -12.41
N ARG A 98 9.34 3.51 -13.39
CA ARG A 98 7.89 3.29 -13.24
C ARG A 98 7.41 2.05 -14.01
N ASP A 99 8.32 1.36 -14.66
CA ASP A 99 8.06 0.12 -15.37
C ASP A 99 7.91 -1.02 -14.35
N LEU A 100 6.67 -1.47 -14.15
CA LEU A 100 6.35 -2.48 -13.14
C LEU A 100 6.88 -3.86 -13.52
N ASP A 101 6.96 -4.20 -14.81
CA ASP A 101 7.51 -5.47 -15.25
C ASP A 101 9.01 -5.54 -14.93
N HIS A 102 9.73 -4.43 -15.18
CA HIS A 102 11.13 -4.31 -14.80
C HIS A 102 11.31 -4.40 -13.27
N VAL A 103 10.46 -3.71 -12.49
CA VAL A 103 10.49 -3.75 -11.02
C VAL A 103 10.30 -5.18 -10.51
N LEU A 104 9.27 -5.88 -10.98
CA LEU A 104 8.95 -7.23 -10.52
C LEU A 104 10.03 -8.24 -10.96
N ALA A 105 10.59 -8.09 -12.16
CA ALA A 105 11.70 -8.91 -12.63
C ALA A 105 12.96 -8.72 -11.77
N ASP A 106 13.33 -7.47 -11.41
CA ASP A 106 14.46 -7.20 -10.51
C ASP A 106 14.23 -7.82 -9.13
N LEU A 107 13.03 -7.65 -8.56
CA LEU A 107 12.67 -8.23 -7.27
C LEU A 107 12.73 -9.77 -7.30
N TRP A 108 12.25 -10.38 -8.37
CA TRP A 108 12.33 -11.84 -8.55
C TRP A 108 13.77 -12.36 -8.54
N THR A 109 14.72 -11.65 -9.18
CA THR A 109 16.15 -12.03 -9.16
C THR A 109 16.77 -11.96 -7.75
N ARG A 110 16.12 -11.24 -6.83
CA ARG A 110 16.51 -11.11 -5.41
C ARG A 110 15.78 -12.10 -4.49
N ASP A 111 15.06 -13.08 -5.05
CA ASP A 111 14.24 -14.06 -4.32
C ASP A 111 13.06 -13.41 -3.53
N ILE A 112 12.61 -12.24 -3.95
CA ILE A 112 11.42 -11.56 -3.42
C ILE A 112 10.20 -12.13 -4.16
N LYS A 113 9.35 -12.86 -3.44
CA LYS A 113 8.14 -13.53 -3.98
C LYS A 113 6.86 -12.85 -3.57
N HIS A 114 6.83 -12.22 -2.40
CA HIS A 114 5.68 -11.50 -1.89
C HIS A 114 5.98 -10.00 -1.78
N VAL A 115 5.39 -9.22 -2.67
CA VAL A 115 5.46 -7.76 -2.68
C VAL A 115 4.18 -7.20 -2.04
N PHE A 116 4.32 -6.51 -0.92
CA PHE A 116 3.24 -5.81 -0.24
C PHE A 116 3.21 -4.34 -0.68
N VAL A 117 2.30 -4.02 -1.60
CA VAL A 117 2.20 -2.68 -2.20
C VAL A 117 1.35 -1.78 -1.31
N GLU A 118 1.95 -0.73 -0.77
CA GLU A 118 1.30 0.29 0.06
C GLU A 118 1.43 1.69 -0.55
N GLY A 119 1.54 1.76 -1.86
CA GLY A 119 1.67 3.03 -2.57
C GLY A 119 0.40 3.87 -2.53
N GLY A 120 0.55 5.18 -2.77
CA GLY A 120 -0.58 6.07 -3.01
C GLY A 120 -1.34 5.73 -4.30
N PRO A 121 -2.43 6.47 -4.61
CA PRO A 121 -3.34 6.14 -5.73
C PRO A 121 -2.64 5.88 -7.07
N ALA A 122 -1.60 6.65 -7.40
CA ALA A 122 -0.87 6.50 -8.66
C ALA A 122 -0.19 5.12 -8.80
N VAL A 123 0.43 4.60 -7.72
CA VAL A 123 1.04 3.26 -7.71
C VAL A 123 -0.05 2.19 -7.70
N ALA A 124 -1.08 2.36 -6.87
CA ALA A 124 -2.20 1.43 -6.80
C ALA A 124 -2.87 1.27 -8.17
N ASN A 125 -3.19 2.38 -8.84
CA ASN A 125 -3.77 2.39 -10.19
C ASN A 125 -2.87 1.71 -11.23
N ALA A 126 -1.56 1.94 -11.17
CA ALA A 126 -0.62 1.32 -12.09
C ALA A 126 -0.63 -0.22 -11.96
N PHE A 127 -0.61 -0.76 -10.74
CA PHE A 127 -0.71 -2.20 -10.49
C PHE A 127 -2.05 -2.78 -10.93
N VAL A 128 -3.16 -2.10 -10.62
CA VAL A 128 -4.52 -2.55 -11.03
C VAL A 128 -4.65 -2.56 -12.55
N ARG A 129 -4.25 -1.47 -13.21
CA ARG A 129 -4.30 -1.36 -14.68
C ARG A 129 -3.46 -2.40 -15.39
N ALA A 130 -2.28 -2.73 -14.85
CA ALA A 130 -1.40 -3.75 -15.40
C ALA A 130 -1.85 -5.19 -15.10
N GLY A 131 -2.89 -5.39 -14.27
CA GLY A 131 -3.36 -6.73 -13.87
C GLY A 131 -2.39 -7.47 -12.94
N LEU A 132 -1.51 -6.75 -12.25
CA LEU A 132 -0.41 -7.29 -11.42
C LEU A 132 -0.79 -7.40 -9.93
N VAL A 133 -2.08 -7.54 -9.64
CA VAL A 133 -2.57 -7.68 -8.26
C VAL A 133 -3.21 -9.04 -8.07
N ASP A 134 -2.61 -9.89 -7.24
CA ASP A 134 -3.15 -11.21 -6.88
C ASP A 134 -4.14 -11.12 -5.72
N GLU A 135 -3.86 -10.24 -4.75
CA GLU A 135 -4.72 -10.04 -3.58
C GLU A 135 -4.89 -8.55 -3.27
N PHE A 136 -6.13 -8.18 -3.00
CA PHE A 136 -6.52 -6.87 -2.49
C PHE A 136 -6.77 -6.94 -0.99
N LEU A 137 -6.17 -6.03 -0.23
CA LEU A 137 -6.35 -5.87 1.20
C LEU A 137 -6.86 -4.45 1.50
N ILE A 138 -8.13 -4.35 1.87
CA ILE A 138 -8.82 -3.08 1.97
C ILE A 138 -9.28 -2.87 3.41
N TYR A 139 -8.86 -1.77 4.03
CA TYR A 139 -9.39 -1.34 5.32
C TYR A 139 -10.40 -0.20 5.09
N LEU A 140 -11.65 -0.43 5.46
CA LEU A 140 -12.74 0.55 5.38
C LEU A 140 -12.98 1.16 6.76
N ALA A 141 -12.69 2.44 6.89
CA ALA A 141 -12.96 3.18 8.11
C ALA A 141 -14.39 3.72 8.11
N PRO A 142 -15.12 3.69 9.25
CA PRO A 142 -16.50 4.13 9.36
C PRO A 142 -16.59 5.67 9.42
N MET A 143 -16.15 6.33 8.35
CA MET A 143 -16.21 7.78 8.20
C MET A 143 -16.45 8.17 6.74
N LEU A 144 -16.84 9.41 6.51
CA LEU A 144 -16.99 10.04 5.21
C LEU A 144 -16.13 11.30 5.16
N LEU A 145 -15.42 11.51 4.07
CA LEU A 145 -14.58 12.69 3.86
C LEU A 145 -15.07 13.56 2.69
N GLY A 146 -15.68 12.95 1.66
CA GLY A 146 -15.94 13.64 0.41
C GLY A 146 -14.66 14.07 -0.31
N GLY A 147 -14.78 15.03 -1.24
CA GLY A 147 -13.62 15.57 -1.94
C GLY A 147 -13.07 14.67 -3.04
N LYS A 148 -11.87 14.99 -3.53
CA LYS A 148 -11.28 14.40 -4.74
C LYS A 148 -10.27 13.26 -4.49
N ASN A 149 -9.73 13.14 -3.29
CA ASN A 149 -8.61 12.25 -3.00
C ASN A 149 -9.08 10.79 -2.80
N MET A 150 -9.30 10.09 -3.90
CA MET A 150 -9.74 8.69 -3.93
C MET A 150 -8.60 7.75 -3.58
N ALA A 151 -8.94 6.59 -3.01
CA ALA A 151 -7.97 5.50 -2.79
C ALA A 151 -7.53 4.85 -4.11
N LEU A 152 -8.47 4.73 -5.05
CA LEU A 152 -8.22 4.39 -6.44
C LEU A 152 -8.83 5.47 -7.32
N GLU A 153 -8.06 5.98 -8.26
CA GLU A 153 -8.50 6.93 -9.29
C GLU A 153 -8.94 6.16 -10.55
N ASP A 154 -9.15 6.87 -11.65
CA ASP A 154 -9.47 6.25 -12.93
C ASP A 154 -8.33 5.33 -13.40
N PHE A 155 -8.62 4.04 -13.51
CA PHE A 155 -7.71 3.04 -14.07
C PHE A 155 -8.15 2.48 -15.42
N GLY A 156 -9.08 3.18 -16.10
CA GLY A 156 -9.45 2.92 -17.50
C GLY A 156 -10.72 2.10 -17.70
N VAL A 157 -11.58 1.94 -16.68
CA VAL A 157 -12.89 1.31 -16.82
C VAL A 157 -13.87 2.30 -17.44
N ALA A 158 -14.30 2.05 -18.68
CA ALA A 158 -15.18 2.95 -19.41
C ALA A 158 -16.68 2.69 -19.17
N THR A 159 -17.06 1.44 -18.97
CA THR A 159 -18.46 1.05 -18.74
C THR A 159 -18.55 0.09 -17.56
N ILE A 160 -19.75 -0.08 -17.00
CA ILE A 160 -19.97 -1.04 -15.92
C ILE A 160 -19.66 -2.48 -16.35
N GLY A 161 -19.79 -2.79 -17.65
CA GLY A 161 -19.44 -4.09 -18.21
C GLY A 161 -17.93 -4.39 -18.22
N ASP A 162 -17.09 -3.36 -18.15
CA ASP A 162 -15.63 -3.47 -18.10
C ASP A 162 -15.10 -3.49 -16.66
N ALA A 163 -15.99 -3.46 -15.67
CA ALA A 163 -15.58 -3.41 -14.26
C ALA A 163 -14.69 -4.58 -13.88
N LEU A 164 -13.65 -4.30 -13.10
CA LEU A 164 -12.83 -5.35 -12.48
C LEU A 164 -13.64 -6.02 -11.36
N HIS A 165 -14.12 -7.22 -11.61
CA HIS A 165 -14.83 -8.01 -10.62
C HIS A 165 -13.89 -8.67 -9.63
N LEU A 166 -14.25 -8.62 -8.34
CA LEU A 166 -13.49 -9.23 -7.26
C LEU A 166 -14.33 -10.29 -6.55
N GLU A 167 -13.67 -11.37 -6.16
CA GLU A 167 -14.19 -12.37 -5.23
C GLU A 167 -13.72 -11.99 -3.81
N ILE A 168 -14.65 -11.77 -2.89
CA ILE A 168 -14.34 -11.53 -1.49
C ILE A 168 -13.98 -12.86 -0.83
N LEU A 169 -12.74 -12.97 -0.35
CA LEU A 169 -12.24 -14.16 0.35
C LEU A 169 -12.57 -14.10 1.84
N GLU A 170 -12.53 -12.89 2.41
CA GLU A 170 -12.72 -12.70 3.85
C GLU A 170 -13.17 -11.26 4.14
N THR A 171 -14.03 -11.12 5.14
CA THR A 171 -14.42 -9.83 5.73
C THR A 171 -14.32 -9.93 7.23
N THR A 172 -13.43 -9.14 7.85
CA THR A 172 -13.12 -9.23 9.28
C THR A 172 -13.26 -7.86 9.93
N PRO A 173 -14.07 -7.72 11.00
CA PRO A 173 -14.03 -6.53 11.86
C PRO A 173 -12.65 -6.38 12.48
N THR A 174 -12.04 -5.18 12.35
CA THR A 174 -10.69 -4.88 12.82
C THR A 174 -10.73 -3.57 13.62
N GLY A 175 -11.01 -3.71 14.92
CA GLY A 175 -11.40 -2.57 15.77
C GLY A 175 -12.70 -1.94 15.27
N LYS A 176 -12.67 -0.65 14.96
CA LYS A 176 -13.81 0.07 14.36
C LYS A 176 -13.94 -0.09 12.85
N ASP A 177 -12.87 -0.57 12.20
CA ASP A 177 -12.80 -0.70 10.74
C ASP A 177 -13.26 -2.08 10.27
N ILE A 178 -13.44 -2.23 8.96
CA ILE A 178 -13.66 -3.51 8.30
C ILE A 178 -12.47 -3.80 7.40
N CYS A 179 -11.82 -4.93 7.62
CA CYS A 179 -10.80 -5.46 6.72
C CYS A 179 -11.45 -6.41 5.70
N ILE A 180 -11.25 -6.15 4.41
CA ILE A 180 -11.70 -6.99 3.32
C ILE A 180 -10.46 -7.55 2.61
N ARG A 181 -10.41 -8.88 2.46
CA ARG A 181 -9.49 -9.56 1.56
C ARG A 181 -10.25 -10.02 0.34
N ALA A 182 -9.72 -9.72 -0.83
CA ALA A 182 -10.35 -10.10 -2.09
C ALA A 182 -9.28 -10.46 -3.14
N ARG A 183 -9.68 -11.18 -4.16
CA ARG A 183 -8.87 -11.44 -5.35
C ARG A 183 -9.66 -11.11 -6.61
N ARG A 184 -9.00 -11.08 -7.74
CA ARG A 184 -9.66 -11.00 -9.04
C ARG A 184 -10.54 -12.25 -9.26
N ALA A 185 -11.79 -12.02 -9.69
CA ALA A 185 -12.74 -13.09 -10.02
C ALA A 185 -12.37 -13.83 -11.33
#